data_7250ed5c9ee6811ea8a50a3f2e1f1a38
#
_entry.id   7250ed5c9ee6811ea8a50a3f2e1f1a38
#
_cell.length_a   1.000
_cell.length_b   1.000
_cell.length_c   1.000
_cell.angle_alpha   90.00
_cell.angle_beta   90.00
_cell.angle_gamma   90.00
#
_symmetry.space_group_name_H-M   'P 1'
#
loop_
_entity.id
_entity.type
_entity.pdbx_description
1 polymer ?
#
loop_
_entity_poly.entity_id
_entity_poly.type
_entity_poly.pdbx_seq_one_letter_code
_entity_poly.pdbx_strand_id
1 'polypeptide(L)'
;MPYRLLALDIDGTLLDPDGELRDTVRQAVIAAQQTGLRVVLCTGRRFRSTRPLAQELQLDGPIVVHNGALVKDVASAETLHCHPLPETLCRRGLAVLRQLAPPLIYIDAFHEEVDILTEPLEHLHPFQREYLQDNLPYCRFVDDLGAACLSGVVMLSIMAEADRLQALRPAVEDALAGQGHTKMILNKNYRGHILEVLPATVSKWQALERLMAATGLAADDVMAIGDDYNDLEMIRGAGLGIAMGNAVEPVRQAAGHITGSNADDGVVQALERFVLKR
;
A
#
# COMPACT_ATOMS: atom_id res chain seq x y z
N MET A 1 -11.47 -12.53 -23.22
CA MET A 1 -11.84 -11.60 -22.15
C MET A 1 -11.35 -10.22 -22.54
N PRO A 2 -12.04 -9.13 -22.20
CA PRO A 2 -11.58 -7.79 -22.50
C PRO A 2 -10.37 -7.36 -21.64
N TYR A 3 -10.24 -7.88 -20.41
CA TYR A 3 -9.18 -7.51 -19.49
C TYR A 3 -8.15 -8.63 -19.36
N ARG A 4 -6.87 -8.23 -19.16
CA ARG A 4 -5.70 -9.13 -19.06
C ARG A 4 -5.02 -9.01 -17.69
N LEU A 5 -5.29 -7.92 -16.96
CA LEU A 5 -4.76 -7.65 -15.62
C LEU A 5 -5.87 -7.18 -14.69
N LEU A 6 -5.91 -7.74 -13.48
CA LEU A 6 -6.69 -7.26 -12.34
C LEU A 6 -5.74 -6.60 -11.35
N ALA A 7 -5.91 -5.31 -11.12
CA ALA A 7 -5.29 -4.59 -10.02
C ALA A 7 -6.26 -4.57 -8.84
N LEU A 8 -5.88 -5.17 -7.73
CA LEU A 8 -6.77 -5.43 -6.59
C LEU A 8 -6.18 -4.86 -5.31
N ASP A 9 -6.90 -3.93 -4.68
CA ASP A 9 -6.57 -3.45 -3.33
C ASP A 9 -6.88 -4.50 -2.27
N ILE A 10 -6.34 -4.32 -1.06
CA ILE A 10 -6.46 -5.29 0.04
C ILE A 10 -7.44 -4.81 1.11
N ASP A 11 -7.12 -3.70 1.79
CA ASP A 11 -7.82 -3.27 3.01
C ASP A 11 -9.11 -2.52 2.72
N GLY A 12 -10.26 -3.11 2.99
CA GLY A 12 -11.57 -2.57 2.62
C GLY A 12 -12.03 -3.03 1.23
N THR A 13 -11.21 -3.83 0.54
CA THR A 13 -11.51 -4.39 -0.78
C THR A 13 -11.46 -5.92 -0.75
N LEU A 14 -10.26 -6.51 -0.74
CA LEU A 14 -10.07 -7.98 -0.74
C LEU A 14 -10.45 -8.61 0.60
N LEU A 15 -10.09 -7.97 1.69
CA LEU A 15 -10.36 -8.42 3.05
C LEU A 15 -11.70 -7.87 3.54
N ASP A 16 -12.38 -8.66 4.36
CA ASP A 16 -13.63 -8.26 4.99
C ASP A 16 -13.39 -7.19 6.11
N PRO A 17 -14.45 -6.68 6.77
CA PRO A 17 -14.30 -5.68 7.83
C PRO A 17 -13.48 -6.14 9.04
N ASP A 18 -13.37 -7.46 9.27
CA ASP A 18 -12.59 -8.05 10.34
C ASP A 18 -11.12 -8.26 9.95
N GLY A 19 -10.76 -7.96 8.69
CA GLY A 19 -9.41 -8.09 8.14
C GLY A 19 -9.07 -9.51 7.65
N GLU A 20 -10.08 -10.35 7.47
CA GLU A 20 -9.92 -11.74 7.07
C GLU A 20 -10.21 -11.95 5.57
N LEU A 21 -9.45 -12.86 4.95
CA LEU A 21 -9.73 -13.29 3.57
C LEU A 21 -10.80 -14.38 3.58
N ARG A 22 -12.00 -14.07 3.12
CA ARG A 22 -13.08 -15.05 3.04
C ARG A 22 -12.83 -16.08 1.93
N ASP A 23 -13.22 -17.34 2.18
CA ASP A 23 -13.07 -18.44 1.21
C ASP A 23 -13.75 -18.16 -0.12
N THR A 24 -14.91 -17.50 -0.13
CA THR A 24 -15.63 -17.10 -1.35
C THR A 24 -14.80 -16.19 -2.22
N VAL A 25 -14.16 -15.18 -1.61
CA VAL A 25 -13.29 -14.21 -2.29
C VAL A 25 -12.03 -14.91 -2.80
N ARG A 26 -11.38 -15.72 -1.96
CA ARG A 26 -10.18 -16.49 -2.34
C ARG A 26 -10.45 -17.37 -3.56
N GLN A 27 -11.55 -18.15 -3.53
CA GLN A 27 -11.93 -19.02 -4.65
C GLN A 27 -12.24 -18.23 -5.93
N ALA A 28 -12.92 -17.09 -5.83
CA ALA A 28 -13.24 -16.26 -6.99
C ALA A 28 -11.98 -15.68 -7.64
N VAL A 29 -11.00 -15.20 -6.83
CA VAL A 29 -9.71 -14.70 -7.35
C VAL A 29 -8.92 -15.82 -8.03
N ILE A 30 -8.83 -17.02 -7.42
CA ILE A 30 -8.18 -18.17 -8.04
C ILE A 30 -8.88 -18.59 -9.33
N ALA A 31 -10.21 -18.61 -9.35
CA ALA A 31 -10.97 -18.93 -10.57
C ALA A 31 -10.74 -17.90 -11.68
N ALA A 32 -10.63 -16.61 -11.32
CA ALA A 32 -10.31 -15.55 -12.28
C ALA A 32 -8.91 -15.74 -12.90
N GLN A 33 -7.90 -16.14 -12.11
CA GLN A 33 -6.57 -16.46 -12.64
C GLN A 33 -6.60 -17.64 -13.63
N GLN A 34 -7.42 -18.66 -13.36
CA GLN A 34 -7.57 -19.82 -14.25
C GLN A 34 -8.13 -19.46 -15.64
N THR A 35 -8.75 -18.28 -15.78
CA THR A 35 -9.18 -17.76 -17.07
C THR A 35 -8.06 -17.08 -17.88
N GLY A 36 -6.84 -16.98 -17.30
CA GLY A 36 -5.69 -16.28 -17.88
C GLY A 36 -5.57 -14.81 -17.43
N LEU A 37 -6.42 -14.33 -16.51
CA LEU A 37 -6.32 -13.00 -15.94
C LEU A 37 -5.13 -12.95 -14.96
N ARG A 38 -4.20 -12.02 -15.17
CA ARG A 38 -3.13 -11.75 -14.20
C ARG A 38 -3.68 -10.94 -13.03
N VAL A 39 -3.41 -11.34 -11.80
CA VAL A 39 -3.83 -10.60 -10.61
C VAL A 39 -2.61 -9.97 -9.96
N VAL A 40 -2.69 -8.66 -9.68
CA VAL A 40 -1.67 -7.86 -8.99
C VAL A 40 -2.31 -7.21 -7.78
N LEU A 41 -1.85 -7.58 -6.58
CA LEU A 41 -2.25 -6.87 -5.37
C LEU A 41 -1.57 -5.50 -5.33
N CYS A 42 -2.34 -4.45 -5.00
CA CYS A 42 -1.88 -3.06 -4.95
C CYS A 42 -2.26 -2.45 -3.60
N THR A 43 -1.31 -2.28 -2.69
CA THR A 43 -1.61 -1.95 -1.29
C THR A 43 -0.63 -0.94 -0.68
N GLY A 44 -1.06 -0.28 0.41
CA GLY A 44 -0.18 0.47 1.30
C GLY A 44 0.64 -0.41 2.25
N ARG A 45 0.27 -1.68 2.40
CA ARG A 45 0.97 -2.63 3.27
C ARG A 45 2.43 -2.85 2.85
N ARG A 46 3.24 -3.36 3.81
CA ARG A 46 4.59 -3.83 3.55
C ARG A 46 4.58 -5.17 2.79
N PHE A 47 5.66 -5.46 2.07
CA PHE A 47 5.83 -6.75 1.39
C PHE A 47 5.69 -7.94 2.34
N ARG A 48 6.28 -7.84 3.53
CA ARG A 48 6.26 -8.89 4.55
C ARG A 48 4.85 -9.30 4.98
N SER A 49 3.95 -8.34 5.14
CA SER A 49 2.54 -8.62 5.49
C SER A 49 1.66 -8.95 4.29
N THR A 50 2.08 -8.61 3.08
CA THR A 50 1.32 -8.85 1.85
C THR A 50 1.65 -10.21 1.21
N ARG A 51 2.91 -10.64 1.29
CA ARG A 51 3.38 -11.88 0.66
C ARG A 51 2.60 -13.13 1.09
N PRO A 52 2.33 -13.38 2.39
CA PRO A 52 1.54 -14.54 2.81
C PRO A 52 0.14 -14.55 2.18
N LEU A 53 -0.53 -13.40 2.14
CA LEU A 53 -1.84 -13.25 1.53
C LEU A 53 -1.79 -13.52 0.01
N ALA A 54 -0.76 -13.01 -0.68
CA ALA A 54 -0.56 -13.28 -2.10
C ALA A 54 -0.34 -14.78 -2.35
N GLN A 55 0.43 -15.46 -1.50
CA GLN A 55 0.65 -16.91 -1.57
C GLN A 55 -0.64 -17.72 -1.33
N GLU A 56 -1.48 -17.28 -0.40
CA GLU A 56 -2.80 -17.89 -0.15
C GLU A 56 -3.74 -17.78 -1.37
N LEU A 57 -3.61 -16.69 -2.13
CA LEU A 57 -4.29 -16.46 -3.41
C LEU A 57 -3.60 -17.16 -4.58
N GLN A 58 -2.54 -17.94 -4.34
CA GLN A 58 -1.73 -18.63 -5.36
C GLN A 58 -1.10 -17.66 -6.38
N LEU A 59 -0.77 -16.44 -5.93
CA LEU A 59 -0.03 -15.46 -6.75
C LEU A 59 1.46 -15.74 -6.63
N ASP A 60 2.16 -15.76 -7.74
CA ASP A 60 3.62 -15.99 -7.83
C ASP A 60 4.38 -14.82 -8.50
N GLY A 61 3.67 -13.88 -9.06
CA GLY A 61 4.21 -12.74 -9.80
C GLY A 61 4.33 -11.44 -8.97
N PRO A 62 4.34 -10.28 -9.65
CA PRO A 62 4.54 -8.98 -9.00
C PRO A 62 3.36 -8.58 -8.11
N ILE A 63 3.69 -7.91 -6.99
CA ILE A 63 2.75 -7.15 -6.16
C ILE A 63 3.28 -5.74 -5.93
N VAL A 64 2.36 -4.79 -5.82
CA VAL A 64 2.62 -3.38 -5.54
C VAL A 64 2.39 -3.11 -4.06
N VAL A 65 3.42 -2.68 -3.34
CA VAL A 65 3.39 -2.44 -1.90
C VAL A 65 3.88 -1.02 -1.56
N HIS A 66 3.71 -0.59 -0.31
CA HIS A 66 4.03 0.78 0.11
C HIS A 66 3.42 1.84 -0.81
N ASN A 67 2.12 1.68 -1.17
CA ASN A 67 1.40 2.59 -2.07
C ASN A 67 2.06 2.77 -3.46
N GLY A 68 2.90 1.84 -3.90
CA GLY A 68 3.61 1.92 -5.19
C GLY A 68 5.09 2.27 -5.09
N ALA A 69 5.63 2.52 -3.89
CA ALA A 69 7.06 2.77 -3.71
C ALA A 69 7.91 1.53 -4.01
N LEU A 70 7.34 0.33 -3.81
CA LEU A 70 7.98 -0.94 -4.14
C LEU A 70 7.07 -1.81 -5.02
N VAL A 71 7.68 -2.50 -5.98
CA VAL A 71 7.12 -3.64 -6.70
C VAL A 71 8.04 -4.82 -6.47
N LYS A 72 7.50 -5.90 -5.91
CA LYS A 72 8.28 -7.10 -5.58
C LYS A 72 7.60 -8.34 -6.14
N ASP A 73 8.42 -9.31 -6.51
CA ASP A 73 7.98 -10.62 -6.95
C ASP A 73 7.64 -11.50 -5.74
N VAL A 74 6.48 -12.14 -5.73
CA VAL A 74 6.00 -12.95 -4.60
C VAL A 74 6.84 -14.21 -4.43
N ALA A 75 7.20 -14.87 -5.54
CA ALA A 75 7.92 -16.15 -5.49
C ALA A 75 9.36 -15.95 -5.00
N SER A 76 10.13 -15.11 -5.67
CA SER A 76 11.56 -14.88 -5.38
C SER A 76 11.81 -13.87 -4.27
N ALA A 77 10.84 -13.02 -3.95
CA ALA A 77 10.96 -11.83 -3.11
C ALA A 77 11.95 -10.78 -3.67
N GLU A 78 12.32 -10.87 -4.94
CA GLU A 78 13.16 -9.87 -5.60
C GLU A 78 12.42 -8.55 -5.79
N THR A 79 13.17 -7.46 -5.72
CA THR A 79 12.66 -6.12 -6.01
C THR A 79 12.71 -5.87 -7.51
N LEU A 80 11.54 -5.82 -8.13
CA LEU A 80 11.39 -5.51 -9.55
C LEU A 80 11.47 -4.02 -9.82
N HIS A 81 10.97 -3.21 -8.87
CA HIS A 81 11.06 -1.76 -8.92
C HIS A 81 11.07 -1.17 -7.51
N CYS A 82 11.94 -0.18 -7.30
CA CYS A 82 11.99 0.64 -6.08
C CYS A 82 12.00 2.11 -6.48
N HIS A 83 11.16 2.91 -5.83
CA HIS A 83 11.12 4.37 -5.96
C HIS A 83 11.36 5.00 -4.59
N PRO A 84 12.64 5.13 -4.17
CA PRO A 84 12.97 5.63 -2.84
C PRO A 84 12.74 7.13 -2.72
N LEU A 85 12.49 7.59 -1.50
CA LEU A 85 12.58 9.00 -1.13
C LEU A 85 14.02 9.47 -1.30
N PRO A 86 14.27 10.58 -2.00
CA PRO A 86 15.59 11.22 -2.01
C PRO A 86 16.07 11.49 -0.58
N GLU A 87 17.34 11.22 -0.31
CA GLU A 87 17.92 11.36 1.05
C GLU A 87 17.69 12.76 1.63
N THR A 88 17.76 13.79 0.79
CA THR A 88 17.49 15.17 1.20
C THR A 88 16.06 15.37 1.70
N LEU A 89 15.08 14.69 1.09
CA LEU A 89 13.68 14.71 1.55
C LEU A 89 13.50 13.89 2.82
N CYS A 90 14.16 12.73 2.93
CA CYS A 90 14.16 11.93 4.15
C CYS A 90 14.64 12.79 5.34
N ARG A 91 15.77 13.51 5.19
CA ARG A 91 16.33 14.35 6.25
C ARG A 91 15.43 15.51 6.62
N ARG A 92 14.79 16.17 5.63
CA ARG A 92 13.82 17.25 5.88
C ARG A 92 12.57 16.73 6.60
N GLY A 93 11.98 15.63 6.12
CA GLY A 93 10.83 15.00 6.76
C GLY A 93 11.16 14.52 8.17
N LEU A 94 12.29 13.86 8.36
CA LEU A 94 12.79 13.42 9.66
C LEU A 94 12.90 14.59 10.67
N ALA A 95 13.48 15.72 10.25
CA ALA A 95 13.66 16.88 11.12
C ALA A 95 12.33 17.44 11.66
N VAL A 96 11.26 17.39 10.86
CA VAL A 96 9.93 17.84 11.27
C VAL A 96 9.23 16.76 12.08
N LEU A 97 9.23 15.51 11.65
CA LEU A 97 8.56 14.40 12.34
C LEU A 97 9.09 14.20 13.76
N ARG A 98 10.39 14.39 13.97
CA ARG A 98 11.04 14.31 15.29
C ARG A 98 10.53 15.34 16.32
N GLN A 99 9.83 16.38 15.90
CA GLN A 99 9.18 17.29 16.86
C GLN A 99 8.09 16.59 17.68
N LEU A 100 7.57 15.48 17.14
CA LEU A 100 6.58 14.66 17.83
C LEU A 100 7.22 13.41 18.46
N ALA A 101 7.95 12.63 17.67
CA ALA A 101 8.74 11.48 18.06
C ALA A 101 9.64 11.06 16.88
N PRO A 102 10.69 10.23 17.08
CA PRO A 102 11.40 9.60 15.97
C PRO A 102 10.44 8.78 15.10
N PRO A 103 10.47 8.94 13.76
CA PRO A 103 9.60 8.17 12.87
C PRO A 103 10.10 6.73 12.70
N LEU A 104 9.23 5.87 12.18
CA LEU A 104 9.59 4.59 11.58
C LEU A 104 9.99 4.85 10.12
N ILE A 105 11.14 4.37 9.73
CA ILE A 105 11.68 4.47 8.37
C ILE A 105 11.58 3.11 7.71
N TYR A 106 10.88 3.02 6.59
CA TYR A 106 10.74 1.77 5.85
C TYR A 106 11.78 1.69 4.75
N ILE A 107 12.44 0.53 4.68
CA ILE A 107 13.51 0.23 3.73
C ILE A 107 13.22 -1.11 3.04
N ASP A 108 13.81 -1.31 1.87
CA ASP A 108 13.73 -2.60 1.17
C ASP A 108 14.94 -3.47 1.49
N ALA A 109 14.92 -4.09 2.66
CA ALA A 109 15.94 -5.04 3.11
C ALA A 109 15.31 -6.37 3.58
N PHE A 110 14.30 -6.85 2.84
CA PHE A 110 13.55 -8.06 3.16
C PHE A 110 14.45 -9.30 3.31
N HIS A 111 15.46 -9.45 2.45
CA HIS A 111 16.40 -10.58 2.50
C HIS A 111 17.35 -10.53 3.70
N GLU A 112 17.50 -9.36 4.32
CA GLU A 112 18.21 -9.17 5.59
C GLU A 112 17.28 -9.32 6.80
N GLU A 113 16.03 -9.73 6.56
CA GLU A 113 14.96 -9.82 7.56
C GLU A 113 14.60 -8.49 8.24
N VAL A 114 15.01 -7.37 7.65
CA VAL A 114 14.76 -6.02 8.14
C VAL A 114 13.96 -5.25 7.10
N ASP A 115 12.94 -4.52 7.55
CA ASP A 115 12.19 -3.58 6.71
C ASP A 115 11.80 -2.28 7.45
N ILE A 116 12.19 -2.16 8.73
CA ILE A 116 12.01 -0.97 9.55
C ILE A 116 13.34 -0.54 10.17
N LEU A 117 13.69 0.72 10.01
CA LEU A 117 14.78 1.40 10.71
C LEU A 117 14.16 2.42 11.68
N THR A 118 14.58 2.43 12.94
CA THR A 118 14.05 3.36 13.96
C THR A 118 15.03 3.56 15.11
N GLU A 119 14.73 4.49 16.02
CA GLU A 119 15.44 4.70 17.26
C GLU A 119 14.93 3.77 18.38
N PRO A 120 15.63 3.68 19.54
CA PRO A 120 15.20 2.85 20.67
C PRO A 120 13.75 3.09 21.08
N LEU A 121 13.08 2.03 21.54
CA LEU A 121 11.65 2.04 21.85
C LEU A 121 11.24 3.13 22.85
N GLU A 122 12.10 3.46 23.82
CA GLU A 122 11.86 4.49 24.83
C GLU A 122 11.68 5.89 24.24
N HIS A 123 12.25 6.15 23.05
CA HIS A 123 12.14 7.43 22.35
C HIS A 123 10.85 7.55 21.51
N LEU A 124 10.21 6.42 21.21
CA LEU A 124 9.07 6.36 20.30
C LEU A 124 7.75 6.75 20.96
N HIS A 125 6.80 7.23 20.15
CA HIS A 125 5.43 7.45 20.58
C HIS A 125 4.78 6.13 21.06
N PRO A 126 3.91 6.14 22.10
CA PRO A 126 3.27 4.93 22.61
C PRO A 126 2.58 4.07 21.53
N PHE A 127 1.95 4.69 20.53
CA PHE A 127 1.27 3.96 19.43
C PHE A 127 2.26 3.28 18.49
N GLN A 128 3.44 3.88 18.27
CA GLN A 128 4.52 3.23 17.52
C GLN A 128 5.08 2.03 18.28
N ARG A 129 5.23 2.14 19.60
CA ARG A 129 5.67 1.01 20.44
C ARG A 129 4.69 -0.15 20.39
N GLU A 130 3.38 0.14 20.44
CA GLU A 130 2.33 -0.87 20.31
C GLU A 130 2.43 -1.59 18.95
N TYR A 131 2.51 -0.86 17.84
CA TYR A 131 2.71 -1.41 16.52
C TYR A 131 4.00 -2.25 16.39
N LEU A 132 5.09 -1.82 17.02
CA LEU A 132 6.35 -2.52 16.94
C LEU A 132 6.40 -3.81 17.77
N GLN A 133 5.51 -4.05 18.73
CA GLN A 133 5.49 -5.30 19.50
C GLN A 133 5.45 -6.53 18.59
N ASP A 134 4.64 -6.48 17.53
CA ASP A 134 4.51 -7.56 16.56
C ASP A 134 5.56 -7.50 15.44
N ASN A 135 6.36 -6.44 15.40
CA ASN A 135 7.30 -6.15 14.31
C ASN A 135 8.77 -6.06 14.76
N LEU A 136 9.07 -6.26 16.05
CA LEU A 136 10.42 -6.18 16.61
C LEU A 136 11.46 -7.00 15.85
N PRO A 137 11.19 -8.25 15.43
CA PRO A 137 12.17 -9.06 14.69
C PRO A 137 12.62 -8.43 13.37
N TYR A 138 11.83 -7.51 12.83
CA TYR A 138 12.04 -6.88 11.52
C TYR A 138 12.58 -5.45 11.64
N CYS A 139 12.94 -5.03 12.86
CA CYS A 139 13.46 -3.71 13.14
C CYS A 139 14.97 -3.70 13.28
N ARG A 140 15.62 -2.73 12.68
CA ARG A 140 16.98 -2.33 12.97
C ARG A 140 16.94 -1.05 13.79
N PHE A 141 17.49 -1.12 15.01
CA PHE A 141 17.58 0.04 15.89
C PHE A 141 18.90 0.78 15.69
N VAL A 142 18.84 2.10 15.66
CA VAL A 142 20.01 2.99 15.57
C VAL A 142 19.90 4.06 16.66
N ASP A 143 21.04 4.52 17.18
CA ASP A 143 21.05 5.52 18.27
C ASP A 143 20.50 6.88 17.81
N ASP A 144 20.75 7.24 16.54
CA ASP A 144 20.29 8.50 15.94
C ASP A 144 20.00 8.33 14.45
N LEU A 145 18.73 8.44 14.08
CA LEU A 145 18.28 8.43 12.67
C LEU A 145 18.88 9.61 11.87
N GLY A 146 19.22 10.72 12.53
CA GLY A 146 19.86 11.87 11.88
C GLY A 146 21.27 11.56 11.38
N ALA A 147 21.97 10.65 12.03
CA ALA A 147 23.29 10.19 11.64
C ALA A 147 23.26 8.94 10.74
N ALA A 148 22.10 8.27 10.65
CA ALA A 148 21.96 7.04 9.88
C ALA A 148 22.06 7.27 8.36
N CYS A 149 22.43 6.20 7.64
CA CYS A 149 22.33 6.16 6.19
C CYS A 149 20.85 6.06 5.79
N LEU A 150 20.34 7.03 5.06
CA LEU A 150 18.96 7.10 4.60
C LEU A 150 18.83 6.78 3.09
N SER A 151 19.78 6.05 2.53
CA SER A 151 19.69 5.54 1.17
C SER A 151 18.66 4.40 1.09
N GLY A 152 17.86 4.40 0.02
CA GLY A 152 16.86 3.34 -0.21
C GLY A 152 15.62 3.39 0.69
N VAL A 153 15.40 4.51 1.37
CA VAL A 153 14.17 4.72 2.17
C VAL A 153 12.97 4.80 1.23
N VAL A 154 11.98 3.96 1.45
CA VAL A 154 10.76 3.93 0.63
C VAL A 154 9.62 4.75 1.23
N MET A 155 9.60 4.91 2.55
CA MET A 155 8.57 5.65 3.27
C MET A 155 9.06 6.05 4.67
N LEU A 156 8.64 7.22 5.16
CA LEU A 156 8.68 7.55 6.58
C LEU A 156 7.27 7.44 7.15
N SER A 157 7.11 7.01 8.38
CA SER A 157 5.83 7.10 9.07
C SER A 157 5.95 7.47 10.54
N ILE A 158 4.92 8.11 11.06
CA ILE A 158 4.77 8.39 12.48
C ILE A 158 3.34 8.07 12.92
N MET A 159 3.18 7.56 14.14
CA MET A 159 1.88 7.19 14.70
C MET A 159 1.61 8.02 15.95
N ALA A 160 0.44 8.67 15.96
CA ALA A 160 -0.01 9.47 17.10
C ALA A 160 -1.53 9.71 17.05
N GLU A 161 -2.03 10.57 17.92
CA GLU A 161 -3.41 11.08 17.86
C GLU A 161 -3.65 11.90 16.61
N ALA A 162 -4.89 11.82 16.07
CA ALA A 162 -5.26 12.48 14.81
C ALA A 162 -4.97 13.99 14.80
N ASP A 163 -5.34 14.67 15.87
CA ASP A 163 -5.18 16.11 16.04
C ASP A 163 -3.71 16.54 16.01
N ARG A 164 -2.83 15.77 16.66
CA ARG A 164 -1.39 16.01 16.67
C ARG A 164 -0.78 15.83 15.27
N LEU A 165 -1.18 14.78 14.57
CA LEU A 165 -0.72 14.53 13.20
C LEU A 165 -1.26 15.58 12.21
N GLN A 166 -2.53 15.99 12.36
CA GLN A 166 -3.12 17.07 11.57
C GLN A 166 -2.40 18.42 11.77
N ALA A 167 -2.03 18.72 13.01
CA ALA A 167 -1.26 19.93 13.33
C ALA A 167 0.16 19.89 12.75
N LEU A 168 0.80 18.72 12.72
CA LEU A 168 2.16 18.54 12.21
C LEU A 168 2.23 18.50 10.67
N ARG A 169 1.19 18.00 10.02
CA ARG A 169 1.15 17.71 8.58
C ARG A 169 1.55 18.89 7.68
N PRO A 170 1.05 20.14 7.88
CA PRO A 170 1.44 21.27 7.03
C PRO A 170 2.96 21.53 7.05
N ALA A 171 3.60 21.44 8.23
CA ALA A 171 5.04 21.63 8.34
C ALA A 171 5.83 20.51 7.64
N VAL A 172 5.31 19.28 7.63
CA VAL A 172 5.91 18.16 6.85
C VAL A 172 5.77 18.46 5.36
N GLU A 173 4.60 18.85 4.88
CA GLU A 173 4.35 19.16 3.47
C GLU A 173 5.21 20.32 2.98
N ASP A 174 5.38 21.36 3.78
CA ASP A 174 6.29 22.48 3.49
C ASP A 174 7.75 22.00 3.38
N ALA A 175 8.19 21.15 4.30
CA ALA A 175 9.55 20.58 4.26
C ALA A 175 9.79 19.71 3.03
N LEU A 176 8.76 19.04 2.50
CA LEU A 176 8.84 18.25 1.28
C LEU A 176 8.87 19.10 0.01
N ALA A 177 8.47 20.36 0.06
CA ALA A 177 8.55 21.33 -1.04
C ALA A 177 7.97 20.80 -2.37
N GLY A 178 6.85 20.08 -2.33
CA GLY A 178 6.19 19.50 -3.49
C GLY A 178 6.88 18.27 -4.10
N GLN A 179 8.03 17.84 -3.57
CA GLN A 179 8.74 16.63 -4.04
C GLN A 179 8.32 15.36 -3.30
N GLY A 180 7.47 15.48 -2.32
CA GLY A 180 6.83 14.40 -1.58
C GLY A 180 5.39 14.76 -1.27
N HIS A 181 4.63 13.79 -0.81
CA HIS A 181 3.28 13.99 -0.30
C HIS A 181 3.09 13.24 1.02
N THR A 182 2.07 13.64 1.77
CA THR A 182 1.68 12.98 3.00
C THR A 182 0.36 12.26 2.82
N LYS A 183 0.23 11.12 3.50
CA LYS A 183 -1.02 10.38 3.62
C LYS A 183 -1.33 10.15 5.10
N MET A 184 -2.56 10.47 5.51
CA MET A 184 -3.02 10.18 6.87
C MET A 184 -4.04 9.06 6.84
N ILE A 185 -3.79 8.01 7.64
CA ILE A 185 -4.58 6.78 7.66
C ILE A 185 -5.02 6.51 9.10
N LEU A 186 -6.27 6.07 9.28
CA LEU A 186 -6.69 5.47 10.55
C LEU A 186 -6.03 4.09 10.67
N ASN A 187 -5.33 3.85 11.76
CA ASN A 187 -4.81 2.53 12.04
C ASN A 187 -5.94 1.62 12.54
N LYS A 188 -6.31 0.62 11.74
CA LYS A 188 -7.41 -0.29 12.08
C LYS A 188 -7.01 -1.36 13.10
N ASN A 189 -5.73 -1.73 13.17
CA ASN A 189 -5.23 -2.82 14.01
C ASN A 189 -4.62 -2.35 15.33
N TYR A 190 -4.18 -1.09 15.39
CA TYR A 190 -3.54 -0.48 16.57
C TYR A 190 -4.17 0.89 16.83
N ARG A 191 -3.88 1.49 17.98
CA ARG A 191 -4.42 2.80 18.32
C ARG A 191 -3.86 3.91 17.43
N GLY A 192 -4.66 4.94 17.21
CA GLY A 192 -4.27 6.21 16.61
C GLY A 192 -4.34 6.23 15.09
N HIS A 193 -3.63 7.21 14.54
CA HIS A 193 -3.50 7.42 13.11
C HIS A 193 -2.03 7.30 12.69
N ILE A 194 -1.81 7.08 11.42
CA ILE A 194 -0.49 7.03 10.80
C ILE A 194 -0.39 8.20 9.84
N LEU A 195 0.68 8.97 9.93
CA LEU A 195 1.08 9.92 8.90
C LEU A 195 2.25 9.32 8.13
N GLU A 196 2.02 9.02 6.87
CA GLU A 196 3.02 8.50 5.93
C GLU A 196 3.59 9.65 5.09
N VAL A 197 4.88 9.56 4.76
CA VAL A 197 5.59 10.45 3.84
C VAL A 197 6.14 9.61 2.71
N LEU A 198 5.76 9.96 1.48
CA LEU A 198 6.08 9.24 0.24
C LEU A 198 6.62 10.21 -0.81
N PRO A 199 7.40 9.76 -1.82
CA PRO A 199 7.75 10.58 -2.97
C PRO A 199 6.50 11.08 -3.71
N ALA A 200 6.54 12.31 -4.26
CA ALA A 200 5.40 12.90 -4.96
C ALA A 200 4.90 12.07 -6.16
N THR A 201 5.81 11.32 -6.78
CA THR A 201 5.54 10.50 -7.96
C THR A 201 5.25 9.03 -7.63
N VAL A 202 4.84 8.72 -6.39
CA VAL A 202 4.49 7.36 -5.98
C VAL A 202 2.99 7.22 -5.83
N SER A 203 2.41 6.33 -6.61
CA SER A 203 1.04 5.85 -6.45
C SER A 203 0.91 4.40 -6.93
N LYS A 204 -0.16 3.73 -6.52
CA LYS A 204 -0.49 2.38 -7.00
C LYS A 204 -0.56 2.34 -8.52
N TRP A 205 -1.15 3.37 -9.14
CA TRP A 205 -1.29 3.45 -10.58
C TRP A 205 0.04 3.62 -11.31
N GLN A 206 0.91 4.51 -10.85
CA GLN A 206 2.23 4.68 -11.46
C GLN A 206 3.10 3.42 -11.39
N ALA A 207 2.99 2.64 -10.31
CA ALA A 207 3.64 1.34 -10.21
C ALA A 207 3.07 0.34 -11.24
N LEU A 208 1.74 0.34 -11.42
CA LEU A 208 1.07 -0.48 -12.44
C LEU A 208 1.46 -0.06 -13.87
N GLU A 209 1.57 1.25 -14.16
CA GLU A 209 2.01 1.73 -15.48
C GLU A 209 3.39 1.18 -15.85
N ARG A 210 4.32 1.09 -14.89
CA ARG A 210 5.64 0.48 -15.11
C ARG A 210 5.54 -1.02 -15.39
N LEU A 211 4.69 -1.75 -14.65
CA LEU A 211 4.44 -3.16 -14.92
C LEU A 211 3.79 -3.37 -16.29
N MET A 212 2.85 -2.53 -16.66
CA MET A 212 2.21 -2.56 -17.99
C MET A 212 3.23 -2.31 -19.09
N ALA A 213 4.07 -1.30 -18.96
CA ALA A 213 5.12 -1.00 -19.93
C ALA A 213 6.08 -2.18 -20.13
N ALA A 214 6.47 -2.86 -19.03
CA ALA A 214 7.34 -4.04 -19.09
C ALA A 214 6.67 -5.28 -19.72
N THR A 215 5.33 -5.34 -19.74
CA THR A 215 4.57 -6.52 -20.21
C THR A 215 3.77 -6.28 -21.48
N GLY A 216 3.86 -5.08 -22.07
CA GLY A 216 3.12 -4.71 -23.30
C GLY A 216 1.60 -4.65 -23.08
N LEU A 217 1.16 -4.31 -21.88
CA LEU A 217 -0.24 -4.06 -21.54
C LEU A 217 -0.57 -2.58 -21.69
N ALA A 218 -1.80 -2.28 -22.09
CA ALA A 218 -2.36 -0.94 -22.11
C ALA A 218 -3.33 -0.75 -20.92
N ALA A 219 -3.69 0.50 -20.64
CA ALA A 219 -4.67 0.82 -19.59
C ALA A 219 -6.01 0.10 -19.83
N ASP A 220 -6.45 -0.02 -21.09
CA ASP A 220 -7.68 -0.71 -21.48
C ASP A 220 -7.66 -2.22 -21.17
N ASP A 221 -6.48 -2.82 -21.00
CA ASP A 221 -6.32 -4.22 -20.60
C ASP A 221 -6.52 -4.43 -19.09
N VAL A 222 -6.64 -3.34 -18.30
CA VAL A 222 -6.66 -3.38 -16.83
C VAL A 222 -8.08 -3.24 -16.29
N MET A 223 -8.45 -4.11 -15.37
CA MET A 223 -9.55 -3.94 -14.44
C MET A 223 -8.97 -3.63 -13.05
N ALA A 224 -9.47 -2.59 -12.38
CA ALA A 224 -9.01 -2.19 -11.06
C ALA A 224 -10.17 -2.19 -10.07
N ILE A 225 -9.95 -2.71 -8.84
CA ILE A 225 -10.93 -2.70 -7.75
C ILE A 225 -10.28 -2.09 -6.51
N GLY A 226 -10.98 -1.13 -5.87
CA GLY A 226 -10.49 -0.44 -4.68
C GLY A 226 -11.57 0.34 -3.96
N ASP A 227 -11.23 0.93 -2.79
CA ASP A 227 -12.20 1.61 -1.93
C ASP A 227 -11.74 2.96 -1.37
N ASP A 228 -10.43 3.24 -1.29
CA ASP A 228 -9.93 4.42 -0.59
C ASP A 228 -9.19 5.39 -1.54
N TYR A 229 -8.85 6.56 -1.03
CA TYR A 229 -8.18 7.65 -1.77
C TYR A 229 -6.93 7.22 -2.52
N ASN A 230 -6.16 6.25 -2.01
CA ASN A 230 -4.96 5.73 -2.68
C ASN A 230 -5.27 4.84 -3.90
N ASP A 231 -6.54 4.47 -4.10
CA ASP A 231 -7.01 3.73 -5.26
C ASP A 231 -7.51 4.64 -6.39
N LEU A 232 -7.74 5.91 -6.08
CA LEU A 232 -8.41 6.84 -6.99
C LEU A 232 -7.72 6.93 -8.36
N GLU A 233 -6.39 7.00 -8.39
CA GLU A 233 -5.64 7.03 -9.65
C GLU A 233 -5.76 5.71 -10.41
N MET A 234 -5.68 4.58 -9.70
CA MET A 234 -5.84 3.24 -10.25
C MET A 234 -7.24 3.03 -10.84
N ILE A 235 -8.28 3.48 -10.14
CA ILE A 235 -9.68 3.42 -10.58
C ILE A 235 -9.93 4.28 -11.81
N ARG A 236 -9.30 5.47 -11.89
CA ARG A 236 -9.43 6.38 -13.04
C ARG A 236 -8.63 5.94 -14.25
N GLY A 237 -7.45 5.36 -14.01
CA GLY A 237 -6.49 5.00 -15.06
C GLY A 237 -6.83 3.69 -15.78
N ALA A 238 -7.47 2.75 -15.09
CA ALA A 238 -7.83 1.45 -15.65
C ALA A 238 -8.94 1.52 -16.71
N GLY A 239 -8.91 0.60 -17.67
CA GLY A 239 -9.99 0.44 -18.66
C GLY A 239 -11.35 0.14 -18.02
N LEU A 240 -11.35 -0.50 -16.84
CA LEU A 240 -12.52 -0.61 -15.96
C LEU A 240 -12.10 -0.39 -14.51
N GLY A 241 -12.41 0.77 -13.95
CA GLY A 241 -12.34 1.02 -12.53
C GLY A 241 -13.64 0.61 -11.82
N ILE A 242 -13.53 -0.16 -10.75
CA ILE A 242 -14.64 -0.64 -9.93
C ILE A 242 -14.44 -0.15 -8.50
N ALA A 243 -15.39 0.60 -7.98
CA ALA A 243 -15.43 0.98 -6.58
C ALA A 243 -16.17 -0.07 -5.75
N MET A 244 -15.64 -0.38 -4.58
CA MET A 244 -16.36 -1.16 -3.58
C MET A 244 -17.60 -0.39 -3.07
N GLY A 245 -18.62 -1.11 -2.59
CA GLY A 245 -19.81 -0.50 -2.00
C GLY A 245 -19.54 0.35 -0.76
N ASN A 246 -18.50 0.01 0.00
CA ASN A 246 -17.97 0.76 1.15
C ASN A 246 -16.97 1.86 0.78
N ALA A 247 -16.69 2.07 -0.53
CA ALA A 247 -15.67 3.03 -0.96
C ALA A 247 -16.03 4.48 -0.59
N VAL A 248 -14.98 5.29 -0.39
CA VAL A 248 -15.13 6.73 -0.19
C VAL A 248 -15.74 7.39 -1.43
N GLU A 249 -16.50 8.47 -1.21
CA GLU A 249 -17.30 9.09 -2.27
C GLU A 249 -16.48 9.50 -3.53
N PRO A 250 -15.27 10.06 -3.45
CA PRO A 250 -14.48 10.37 -4.65
C PRO A 250 -14.10 9.14 -5.50
N VAL A 251 -13.91 7.98 -4.88
CA VAL A 251 -13.62 6.72 -5.59
C VAL A 251 -14.87 6.19 -6.27
N ARG A 252 -16.03 6.25 -5.59
CA ARG A 252 -17.34 5.88 -6.16
C ARG A 252 -17.71 6.72 -7.38
N GLN A 253 -17.45 8.04 -7.31
CA GLN A 253 -17.70 8.97 -8.43
C GLN A 253 -16.77 8.75 -9.62
N ALA A 254 -15.54 8.30 -9.38
CA ALA A 254 -14.55 8.07 -10.42
C ALA A 254 -14.71 6.72 -11.14
N ALA A 255 -15.37 5.76 -10.50
CA ALA A 255 -15.49 4.39 -10.99
C ALA A 255 -16.50 4.25 -12.13
N GLY A 256 -16.17 3.39 -13.10
CA GLY A 256 -17.09 2.96 -14.15
C GLY A 256 -18.18 2.00 -13.65
N HIS A 257 -17.96 1.36 -12.49
CA HIS A 257 -18.91 0.48 -11.84
C HIS A 257 -18.74 0.50 -10.31
N ILE A 258 -19.85 0.31 -9.60
CA ILE A 258 -19.86 0.11 -8.14
C ILE A 258 -20.37 -1.31 -7.87
N THR A 259 -19.58 -2.09 -7.13
CA THR A 259 -19.92 -3.45 -6.70
C THR A 259 -20.46 -3.46 -5.27
N GLY A 260 -20.70 -4.63 -4.68
CA GLY A 260 -21.05 -4.77 -3.27
C GLY A 260 -19.94 -4.30 -2.34
N SER A 261 -20.22 -4.23 -1.03
CA SER A 261 -19.20 -3.92 -0.02
C SER A 261 -18.26 -5.11 0.19
N ASN A 262 -17.14 -4.89 0.86
CA ASN A 262 -16.25 -5.97 1.30
C ASN A 262 -16.91 -6.89 2.36
N ALA A 263 -17.97 -6.44 3.02
CA ALA A 263 -18.82 -7.27 3.88
C ALA A 263 -19.76 -8.20 3.08
N ASP A 264 -20.06 -7.86 1.83
CA ASP A 264 -21.06 -8.50 0.98
C ASP A 264 -20.45 -9.19 -0.25
N ASP A 265 -19.20 -9.65 -0.16
CA ASP A 265 -18.49 -10.30 -1.28
C ASP A 265 -18.41 -9.45 -2.56
N GLY A 266 -18.20 -8.14 -2.44
CA GLY A 266 -18.17 -7.22 -3.58
C GLY A 266 -17.13 -7.59 -4.65
N VAL A 267 -15.96 -8.12 -4.26
CA VAL A 267 -14.94 -8.62 -5.20
C VAL A 267 -15.48 -9.81 -6.00
N VAL A 268 -16.18 -10.75 -5.34
CA VAL A 268 -16.80 -11.91 -6.02
C VAL A 268 -17.80 -11.44 -7.06
N GLN A 269 -18.70 -10.53 -6.68
CA GLN A 269 -19.72 -9.96 -7.58
C GLN A 269 -19.09 -9.29 -8.82
N ALA A 270 -18.00 -8.53 -8.62
CA ALA A 270 -17.27 -7.90 -9.70
C ALA A 270 -16.64 -8.93 -10.65
N LEU A 271 -15.98 -9.96 -10.09
CA LEU A 271 -15.36 -11.02 -10.88
C LEU A 271 -16.39 -11.86 -11.64
N GLU A 272 -17.50 -12.23 -11.02
CA GLU A 272 -18.60 -12.96 -11.69
C GLU A 272 -19.15 -12.18 -12.87
N ARG A 273 -19.38 -10.88 -12.69
CA ARG A 273 -19.97 -10.02 -13.72
C ARG A 273 -19.04 -9.79 -14.91
N PHE A 274 -17.76 -9.52 -14.67
CA PHE A 274 -16.84 -9.01 -15.71
C PHE A 274 -15.82 -10.05 -16.21
N VAL A 275 -15.56 -11.11 -15.44
CA VAL A 275 -14.53 -12.12 -15.72
C VAL A 275 -15.12 -13.51 -15.89
N LEU A 276 -15.83 -14.01 -14.90
CA LEU A 276 -16.28 -15.40 -14.84
C LEU A 276 -17.60 -15.64 -15.61
N LYS A 277 -18.34 -14.56 -15.92
CA LYS A 277 -19.63 -14.61 -16.68
C LYS A 277 -20.61 -15.66 -16.12
N ARG A 278 -20.77 -15.66 -14.81
CA ARG A 278 -21.74 -16.49 -14.09
C ARG A 278 -23.01 -15.71 -13.77
#